data_2d2218d71380bbbbd6730b3fcbf5fa62
#
_entry.id   2d2218d71380bbbbd6730b3fcbf5fa62
#
_cell.length_a   1.000
_cell.length_b   1.000
_cell.length_c   1.000
_cell.angle_alpha   90.00
_cell.angle_beta   90.00
_cell.angle_gamma   90.00
#
_symmetry.space_group_name_H-M   'P 1'
#
loop_
_entity.id
_entity.type
_entity.pdbx_description
1 polymer ?
#
loop_
_entity_poly.entity_id
_entity_poly.type
_entity_poly.pdbx_seq_one_letter_code
_entity_poly.pdbx_strand_id
1 'polypeptide(L)'
;MAKILIIDDDFEIVSLILEILKHEGHEADSAGEPVSGMQKARAMKPDLMILDYHMPGATGAHLFESLRRNTATHNTPILFMSGEASPDDILNEISDSNGSRFLAKPVHLEDFRRTIREMLAGESPEKPQ
;
A
#
# COMPACT_ATOMS: atom_id res chain seq x y z
N MET A 1 -7.09 -0.59 16.11
CA MET A 1 -7.51 -1.39 14.95
C MET A 1 -7.69 -0.49 13.75
N ALA A 2 -7.09 -0.86 12.63
CA ALA A 2 -7.13 -0.04 11.42
C ALA A 2 -7.80 -0.79 10.28
N LYS A 3 -8.28 -0.05 9.28
CA LYS A 3 -8.80 -0.61 8.04
C LYS A 3 -7.72 -0.52 6.99
N ILE A 4 -7.33 -1.64 6.40
CA ILE A 4 -6.24 -1.72 5.45
C ILE A 4 -6.72 -2.40 4.18
N LEU A 5 -6.46 -1.78 3.03
CA LEU A 5 -6.81 -2.32 1.72
C LEU A 5 -5.55 -2.67 0.95
N ILE A 6 -5.51 -3.88 0.39
CA ILE A 6 -4.41 -4.36 -0.43
C ILE A 6 -4.87 -4.48 -1.87
N ILE A 7 -4.13 -3.87 -2.79
CA ILE A 7 -4.40 -4.01 -4.23
C ILE A 7 -3.18 -4.66 -4.87
N ASP A 8 -3.31 -5.93 -5.21
CA ASP A 8 -2.23 -6.75 -5.76
C ASP A 8 -2.87 -7.94 -6.47
N ASP A 9 -2.35 -8.30 -7.63
CA ASP A 9 -2.85 -9.41 -8.42
C ASP A 9 -2.23 -10.76 -8.01
N ASP A 10 -1.25 -10.77 -7.13
CA ASP A 10 -0.62 -12.00 -6.63
C ASP A 10 -1.42 -12.54 -5.45
N PHE A 11 -2.26 -13.54 -5.74
CA PHE A 11 -3.14 -14.11 -4.73
C PHE A 11 -2.41 -14.70 -3.53
N GLU A 12 -1.25 -15.30 -3.74
CA GLU A 12 -0.50 -15.91 -2.63
C GLU A 12 0.03 -14.86 -1.66
N ILE A 13 0.58 -13.77 -2.19
CA ILE A 13 1.06 -12.67 -1.36
C ILE A 13 -0.09 -12.00 -0.63
N VAL A 14 -1.19 -11.75 -1.33
CA VAL A 14 -2.37 -11.13 -0.74
C VAL A 14 -2.89 -11.96 0.43
N SER A 15 -3.02 -13.28 0.24
CA SER A 15 -3.51 -14.17 1.28
C SER A 15 -2.63 -14.12 2.52
N LEU A 16 -1.32 -14.12 2.33
CA LEU A 16 -0.37 -14.06 3.43
C LEU A 16 -0.48 -12.73 4.18
N ILE A 17 -0.52 -11.62 3.45
CA ILE A 17 -0.61 -10.29 4.06
C ILE A 17 -1.92 -10.13 4.81
N LEU A 18 -3.04 -10.57 4.24
CA LEU A 18 -4.33 -10.51 4.93
C LEU A 18 -4.29 -11.27 6.26
N GLU A 19 -3.68 -12.44 6.25
CA GLU A 19 -3.57 -13.23 7.45
C GLU A 19 -2.74 -12.53 8.54
N ILE A 20 -1.62 -11.94 8.15
CA ILE A 20 -0.77 -11.19 9.06
C ILE A 20 -1.52 -10.00 9.67
N LEU A 21 -2.21 -9.23 8.84
CA LEU A 21 -2.92 -8.04 9.31
C LEU A 21 -4.08 -8.40 10.24
N LYS A 22 -4.82 -9.44 9.91
CA LYS A 22 -5.92 -9.89 10.77
C LYS A 22 -5.41 -10.41 12.10
N HIS A 23 -4.29 -11.11 12.09
CA HIS A 23 -3.67 -11.60 13.30
C HIS A 23 -3.24 -10.45 14.22
N GLU A 24 -2.86 -9.32 13.65
CA GLU A 24 -2.51 -8.13 14.43
C GLU A 24 -3.71 -7.26 14.82
N GLY A 25 -4.91 -7.73 14.54
CA GLY A 25 -6.13 -7.05 14.98
C GLY A 25 -6.67 -6.01 14.01
N HIS A 26 -6.18 -5.97 12.78
CA HIS A 26 -6.69 -5.02 11.78
C HIS A 26 -7.81 -5.62 10.95
N GLU A 27 -8.68 -4.75 10.46
CA GLU A 27 -9.63 -5.08 9.43
C GLU A 27 -8.92 -4.97 8.09
N ALA A 28 -8.98 -6.01 7.26
CA ALA A 28 -8.26 -6.00 6.00
C ALA A 28 -9.10 -6.59 4.88
N ASP A 29 -9.00 -6.02 3.70
CA ASP A 29 -9.64 -6.51 2.49
C ASP A 29 -8.67 -6.35 1.33
N SER A 30 -8.99 -6.94 0.19
CA SER A 30 -8.11 -6.91 -0.96
C SER A 30 -8.88 -6.80 -2.26
N ALA A 31 -8.17 -6.37 -3.29
CA ALA A 31 -8.64 -6.37 -4.66
C ALA A 31 -7.50 -6.81 -5.58
N GLY A 32 -7.82 -7.57 -6.61
CA GLY A 32 -6.81 -8.09 -7.54
C GLY A 32 -6.57 -7.21 -8.75
N GLU A 33 -7.28 -6.11 -8.89
CA GLU A 33 -7.13 -5.20 -10.02
C GLU A 33 -7.45 -3.77 -9.63
N PRO A 34 -6.95 -2.78 -10.42
CA PRO A 34 -7.11 -1.37 -10.05
C PRO A 34 -8.54 -0.89 -9.93
N VAL A 35 -9.44 -1.29 -10.84
CA VAL A 35 -10.82 -0.80 -10.83
C VAL A 35 -11.55 -1.24 -9.57
N SER A 36 -11.52 -2.53 -9.26
CA SER A 36 -12.16 -3.03 -8.04
C SER A 36 -11.49 -2.47 -6.79
N GLY A 37 -10.18 -2.24 -6.85
CA GLY A 37 -9.45 -1.61 -5.77
C GLY A 37 -9.92 -0.20 -5.47
N MET A 38 -10.14 0.60 -6.51
CA MET A 38 -10.65 1.95 -6.35
C MET A 38 -12.07 1.96 -5.77
N GLN A 39 -12.91 1.03 -6.22
CA GLN A 39 -14.27 0.92 -5.70
C GLN A 39 -14.26 0.58 -4.21
N LYS A 40 -13.44 -0.38 -3.82
CA LYS A 40 -13.32 -0.76 -2.41
C LYS A 40 -12.73 0.38 -1.57
N ALA A 41 -11.76 1.10 -2.10
CA ALA A 41 -11.16 2.23 -1.38
C ALA A 41 -12.20 3.31 -1.06
N ARG A 42 -13.06 3.62 -2.01
CA ARG A 42 -14.12 4.62 -1.79
C ARG A 42 -15.12 4.16 -0.75
N ALA A 43 -15.51 2.89 -0.80
CA ALA A 43 -16.51 2.35 0.12
C ALA A 43 -15.94 2.14 1.53
N MET A 44 -14.73 1.67 1.62
CA MET A 44 -14.10 1.26 2.86
C MET A 44 -13.45 2.42 3.61
N LYS A 45 -12.94 3.40 2.88
CA LYS A 45 -12.16 4.53 3.42
C LYS A 45 -11.03 4.03 4.30
N PRO A 46 -10.04 3.32 3.72
CA PRO A 46 -9.02 2.67 4.52
C PRO A 46 -8.09 3.66 5.22
N ASP A 47 -7.52 3.23 6.32
CA ASP A 47 -6.51 4.01 7.05
C ASP A 47 -5.13 3.86 6.43
N LEU A 48 -4.93 2.80 5.65
CA LEU A 48 -3.68 2.52 4.95
C LEU A 48 -3.99 1.67 3.72
N MET A 49 -3.27 1.93 2.63
CA MET A 49 -3.37 1.11 1.43
C MET A 49 -2.02 0.51 1.10
N ILE A 50 -2.04 -0.75 0.65
CA ILE A 50 -0.83 -1.45 0.18
C ILE A 50 -1.04 -1.74 -1.29
N LEU A 51 -0.16 -1.21 -2.14
CA LEU A 51 -0.30 -1.31 -3.59
C LEU A 51 0.88 -2.04 -4.21
N ASP A 52 0.59 -3.00 -5.10
CA ASP A 52 1.62 -3.54 -5.98
C ASP A 52 1.89 -2.50 -7.07
N TYR A 53 3.16 -2.14 -7.25
CA TYR A 53 3.54 -1.13 -8.22
C TYR A 53 3.37 -1.62 -9.66
N HIS A 54 3.52 -2.91 -9.89
CA HIS A 54 3.38 -3.50 -11.22
C HIS A 54 2.18 -4.46 -11.27
N MET A 55 1.09 -4.02 -11.91
CA MET A 55 -0.09 -4.84 -12.14
C MET A 55 -0.51 -4.75 -13.60
N PRO A 56 -1.13 -5.83 -14.15
CA PRO A 56 -1.68 -5.76 -15.50
C PRO A 56 -2.72 -4.66 -15.63
N GLY A 57 -2.63 -3.87 -16.67
CA GLY A 57 -3.61 -2.84 -16.99
C GLY A 57 -3.40 -1.49 -16.35
N ALA A 58 -2.53 -1.37 -15.36
CA ALA A 58 -2.20 -0.07 -14.77
C ALA A 58 -0.90 -0.14 -14.00
N THR A 59 -0.17 0.97 -13.95
CA THR A 59 1.00 1.07 -13.10
C THR A 59 0.59 1.59 -11.72
N GLY A 60 1.44 1.33 -10.72
CA GLY A 60 1.22 1.90 -9.39
C GLY A 60 1.15 3.41 -9.40
N ALA A 61 1.91 4.06 -10.30
CA ALA A 61 1.90 5.51 -10.43
C ALA A 61 0.52 6.03 -10.87
N HIS A 62 -0.10 5.39 -11.86
CA HIS A 62 -1.43 5.76 -12.31
C HIS A 62 -2.47 5.59 -11.21
N LEU A 63 -2.41 4.47 -10.52
CA LEU A 63 -3.34 4.20 -9.43
C LEU A 63 -3.14 5.21 -8.30
N PHE A 64 -1.89 5.53 -7.97
CA PHE A 64 -1.55 6.51 -6.96
C PHE A 64 -2.16 7.87 -7.28
N GLU A 65 -2.01 8.34 -8.52
CA GLU A 65 -2.59 9.62 -8.92
C GLU A 65 -4.11 9.62 -8.81
N SER A 66 -4.76 8.54 -9.23
CA SER A 66 -6.20 8.41 -9.12
C SER A 66 -6.67 8.47 -7.67
N LEU A 67 -5.95 7.81 -6.78
CA LEU A 67 -6.26 7.83 -5.36
C LEU A 67 -6.10 9.22 -4.75
N ARG A 68 -5.06 9.94 -5.15
CA ARG A 68 -4.80 11.30 -4.65
C ARG A 68 -5.83 12.33 -5.14
N ARG A 69 -6.50 12.06 -6.26
CA ARG A 69 -7.58 12.92 -6.77
C ARG A 69 -8.92 12.65 -6.12
N ASN A 70 -9.07 11.50 -5.45
CA ASN A 70 -10.33 11.12 -4.83
C ASN A 70 -10.38 11.66 -3.41
N THR A 71 -11.48 12.33 -3.05
CA THR A 71 -11.63 12.94 -1.72
C THR A 71 -11.58 11.91 -0.59
N ALA A 72 -12.01 10.68 -0.87
CA ALA A 72 -12.01 9.62 0.15
C ALA A 72 -10.61 9.09 0.45
N THR A 73 -9.64 9.27 -0.46
CA THR A 73 -8.32 8.65 -0.35
C THR A 73 -7.15 9.62 -0.53
N HIS A 74 -7.41 10.90 -0.71
CA HIS A 74 -6.35 11.85 -1.06
C HIS A 74 -5.24 11.96 0.00
N ASN A 75 -5.52 11.66 1.25
CA ASN A 75 -4.55 11.70 2.34
C ASN A 75 -4.21 10.33 2.91
N THR A 76 -4.74 9.26 2.33
CA THR A 76 -4.49 7.91 2.86
C THR A 76 -3.03 7.52 2.64
N PRO A 77 -2.32 7.08 3.68
CA PRO A 77 -0.95 6.58 3.51
C PRO A 77 -0.92 5.37 2.58
N ILE A 78 0.10 5.31 1.73
CA ILE A 78 0.22 4.25 0.73
C ILE A 78 1.58 3.59 0.85
N LEU A 79 1.57 2.27 0.99
CA LEU A 79 2.77 1.45 0.96
C LEU A 79 2.84 0.75 -0.39
N PHE A 80 3.86 1.09 -1.18
CA PHE A 80 4.12 0.39 -2.45
C PHE A 80 4.98 -0.83 -2.22
N MET A 81 4.68 -1.90 -2.96
CA MET A 81 5.49 -3.11 -2.95
C MET A 81 5.79 -3.50 -4.39
N SER A 82 7.03 -3.89 -4.68
CA SER A 82 7.41 -4.33 -6.01
C SER A 82 8.68 -5.16 -5.97
N GLY A 83 8.76 -6.14 -6.87
CA GLY A 83 9.97 -6.92 -7.09
C GLY A 83 10.80 -6.44 -8.26
N GLU A 84 10.32 -5.46 -9.02
CA GLU A 84 10.94 -5.05 -10.28
C GLU A 84 11.46 -3.62 -10.30
N ALA A 85 10.83 -2.71 -9.56
CA ALA A 85 11.22 -1.31 -9.56
C ALA A 85 12.06 -0.98 -8.33
N SER A 86 13.01 -0.07 -8.48
CA SER A 86 13.75 0.45 -7.34
C SER A 86 12.93 1.55 -6.64
N PRO A 87 13.21 1.85 -5.36
CA PRO A 87 12.55 2.95 -4.68
C PRO A 87 12.74 4.29 -5.42
N ASP A 88 13.90 4.52 -6.00
CA ASP A 88 14.16 5.76 -6.73
C ASP A 88 13.29 5.88 -7.96
N ASP A 89 13.09 4.79 -8.71
CA ASP A 89 12.22 4.79 -9.88
C ASP A 89 10.79 5.15 -9.49
N ILE A 90 10.30 4.60 -8.39
CA ILE A 90 8.95 4.87 -7.92
C ILE A 90 8.80 6.31 -7.47
N LEU A 91 9.76 6.82 -6.70
CA LEU A 91 9.71 8.19 -6.21
C LEU A 91 9.78 9.22 -7.33
N ASN A 92 10.46 8.89 -8.44
CA ASN A 92 10.52 9.77 -9.60
C ASN A 92 9.19 9.84 -10.35
N GLU A 93 8.38 8.80 -10.29
CA GLU A 93 7.12 8.74 -10.99
C GLU A 93 5.94 9.31 -10.19
N ILE A 94 6.05 9.35 -8.86
CA ILE A 94 4.99 9.87 -8.01
C ILE A 94 5.36 11.26 -7.51
N SER A 95 4.38 12.15 -7.50
CA SER A 95 4.60 13.55 -7.13
C SER A 95 4.51 13.84 -5.65
N ASP A 96 4.01 12.88 -4.88
CA ASP A 96 3.77 13.05 -3.44
C ASP A 96 4.60 12.03 -2.68
N SER A 97 5.60 12.49 -1.93
CA SER A 97 6.41 11.61 -1.10
C SER A 97 5.90 11.51 0.33
N ASN A 98 4.96 12.37 0.72
CA ASN A 98 4.38 12.36 2.06
C ASN A 98 3.30 11.29 2.16
N GLY A 99 3.40 10.44 3.18
CA GLY A 99 2.45 9.37 3.38
C GLY A 99 2.65 8.19 2.45
N SER A 100 3.76 8.15 1.71
CA SER A 100 4.09 7.03 0.82
C SER A 100 5.41 6.41 1.22
N ARG A 101 5.45 5.07 1.21
CA ARG A 101 6.67 4.31 1.50
C ARG A 101 6.74 3.14 0.53
N PHE A 102 7.88 2.47 0.50
CA PHE A 102 8.15 1.38 -0.43
C PHE A 102 8.82 0.21 0.29
N LEU A 103 8.40 -1.01 -0.05
CA LEU A 103 9.08 -2.24 0.35
C LEU A 103 9.32 -3.10 -0.87
N ALA A 104 10.56 -3.58 -1.02
CA ALA A 104 10.91 -4.49 -2.11
C ALA A 104 10.43 -5.91 -1.80
N LYS A 105 9.98 -6.62 -2.83
CA LYS A 105 9.68 -8.05 -2.71
C LYS A 105 10.96 -8.85 -2.94
N PRO A 106 11.17 -9.94 -2.22
CA PRO A 106 10.32 -10.53 -1.20
C PRO A 106 10.37 -9.71 0.09
N VAL A 107 9.22 -9.57 0.73
CA VAL A 107 9.09 -8.74 1.93
C VAL A 107 9.38 -9.57 3.17
N HIS A 108 10.24 -9.04 4.04
CA HIS A 108 10.54 -9.67 5.31
C HIS A 108 9.48 -9.29 6.33
N LEU A 109 9.00 -10.27 7.09
CA LEU A 109 7.89 -10.10 8.01
C LEU A 109 8.11 -8.97 9.01
N GLU A 110 9.29 -8.90 9.62
CA GLU A 110 9.58 -7.87 10.61
C GLU A 110 9.60 -6.47 10.01
N ASP A 111 10.17 -6.34 8.80
CA ASP A 111 10.17 -5.05 8.09
C ASP A 111 8.75 -4.62 7.74
N PHE A 112 7.93 -5.57 7.29
CA PHE A 112 6.55 -5.31 6.96
C PHE A 112 5.76 -4.84 8.18
N ARG A 113 5.85 -5.55 9.28
CA ARG A 113 5.15 -5.22 10.52
C ARG A 113 5.55 -3.84 11.04
N ARG A 114 6.85 -3.56 11.04
CA ARG A 114 7.36 -2.27 11.50
C ARG A 114 6.85 -1.14 10.61
N THR A 115 6.91 -1.32 9.29
CA THR A 115 6.46 -0.31 8.34
C THR A 115 4.98 0.00 8.51
N ILE A 116 4.14 -1.03 8.62
CA ILE A 116 2.70 -0.85 8.83
C ILE A 116 2.44 -0.07 10.13
N ARG A 117 3.09 -0.46 11.20
CA ARG A 117 2.93 0.19 12.50
C ARG A 117 3.32 1.65 12.47
N GLU A 118 4.46 1.94 11.84
CA GLU A 118 4.94 3.32 11.71
C GLU A 118 4.00 4.17 10.86
N MET A 119 3.53 3.63 9.74
CA MET A 119 2.63 4.37 8.86
C MET A 119 1.28 4.64 9.53
N LEU A 120 0.74 3.67 10.26
CA LEU A 120 -0.53 3.86 10.96
C LEU A 120 -0.41 4.86 12.11
N ALA A 121 0.77 4.97 12.70
CA ALA A 121 1.03 5.95 13.76
C ALA A 121 1.35 7.34 13.20
N GLY A 122 1.49 7.48 11.88
CA GLY A 122 1.88 8.74 11.27
C GLY A 122 3.36 9.06 11.45
N GLU A 123 4.18 8.05 11.75
CA GLU A 123 5.61 8.25 11.97
C GLU A 123 6.38 8.24 10.67
N SER A 124 7.42 9.08 10.59
CA SER A 124 8.34 9.08 9.47
C SER A 124 9.27 7.86 9.54
N PRO A 125 9.82 7.43 8.39
CA PRO A 125 10.82 6.36 8.41
C PRO A 125 11.96 6.71 9.34
N GLU A 126 12.46 5.70 10.05
CA GLU A 126 13.60 5.89 10.93
C GLU A 126 14.81 6.29 10.12
N LYS A 127 15.49 7.35 10.54
CA LYS A 127 16.68 7.82 9.86
C LYS A 127 17.90 7.41 10.64
N PRO A 128 18.95 6.94 9.97
CA PRO A 128 20.21 6.69 10.64
C PRO A 128 20.72 7.99 11.27
N GLN A 129 21.23 7.86 12.44
CA GLN A 129 21.81 9.00 13.13
C GLN A 129 23.31 9.02 13.03
#